data_e14788f030ef5bb98d09d16d75b59776
#
_entry.id   e14788f030ef5bb98d09d16d75b59776
#
_cell.length_a   1.000
_cell.length_b   1.000
_cell.length_c   1.000
_cell.angle_alpha   90.00
_cell.angle_beta   90.00
_cell.angle_gamma   90.00
#
_symmetry.space_group_name_H-M   'P 1'
#
loop_
_entity.id
_entity.type
_entity.pdbx_description
1 polymer ?
#
loop_
_entity_poly.entity_id
_entity_poly.type
_entity_poly.pdbx_seq_one_letter_code
_entity_poly.pdbx_strand_id
1 'polypeptide(L)'
;MNLIQKAIKKAKDFIDEKVMSRKFDLYIKIKKIEMEQDIIEAEENIENALKQGCFENAFINFRTMNRIKEGFEYLDKFEKYVKEDRK
;
A
#
# COMPACT_ATOMS: atom_id res chain seq x y z
N MET A 1 -36.79 13.96 -9.76
CA MET A 1 -35.65 14.53 -10.47
C MET A 1 -35.96 14.70 -11.95
N ASN A 2 -35.63 15.87 -12.51
CA ASN A 2 -35.76 16.06 -13.94
C ASN A 2 -34.52 15.49 -14.68
N LEU A 3 -34.59 15.46 -16.02
CA LEU A 3 -33.53 14.89 -16.85
C LEU A 3 -32.20 15.61 -16.70
N ILE A 4 -32.20 16.92 -16.49
CA ILE A 4 -31.03 17.75 -16.33
C ILE A 4 -30.30 17.39 -15.03
N GLN A 5 -31.06 17.24 -13.94
CA GLN A 5 -30.49 16.85 -12.65
C GLN A 5 -29.88 15.45 -12.68
N LYS A 6 -30.51 14.50 -13.37
CA LYS A 6 -29.98 13.16 -13.58
C LYS A 6 -28.67 13.19 -14.36
N ALA A 7 -28.57 14.01 -15.42
CA ALA A 7 -27.36 14.14 -16.22
C ALA A 7 -26.22 14.74 -15.42
N ILE A 8 -26.50 15.78 -14.63
CA ILE A 8 -25.51 16.41 -13.74
C ILE A 8 -25.00 15.41 -12.71
N LYS A 9 -25.90 14.65 -12.09
CA LYS A 9 -25.52 13.63 -11.10
C LYS A 9 -24.64 12.55 -11.70
N LYS A 10 -24.97 12.04 -12.89
CA LYS A 10 -24.14 11.05 -13.60
C LYS A 10 -22.75 11.59 -13.93
N ALA A 11 -22.67 12.82 -14.44
CA ALA A 11 -21.38 13.44 -14.73
C ALA A 11 -20.53 13.63 -13.48
N LYS A 12 -21.16 14.06 -12.37
CA LYS A 12 -20.49 14.22 -11.08
C LYS A 12 -19.98 12.89 -10.52
N ASP A 13 -20.82 11.85 -10.54
CA ASP A 13 -20.46 10.51 -10.09
C ASP A 13 -19.28 9.97 -10.90
N PHE A 14 -19.26 10.19 -12.23
CA PHE A 14 -18.18 9.77 -13.11
C PHE A 14 -16.86 10.48 -12.77
N ILE A 15 -16.91 11.80 -12.52
CA ILE A 15 -15.73 12.58 -12.13
C ILE A 15 -15.21 12.12 -10.77
N ASP A 16 -16.12 11.90 -9.80
CA ASP A 16 -15.76 11.43 -8.47
C ASP A 16 -15.11 10.05 -8.53
N GLU A 17 -15.61 9.13 -9.35
CA GLU A 17 -15.00 7.82 -9.57
C GLU A 17 -13.59 7.92 -10.14
N LYS A 18 -13.37 8.77 -11.14
CA LYS A 18 -12.03 8.98 -11.71
C LYS A 18 -11.06 9.56 -10.68
N VAL A 19 -11.49 10.56 -9.92
CA VAL A 19 -10.69 11.17 -8.87
C VAL A 19 -10.35 10.15 -7.79
N MET A 20 -11.32 9.36 -7.36
CA MET A 20 -11.11 8.31 -6.37
C MET A 20 -10.15 7.23 -6.88
N SER A 21 -10.26 6.84 -8.15
CA SER A 21 -9.36 5.86 -8.75
C SER A 21 -7.92 6.36 -8.77
N ARG A 22 -7.70 7.62 -9.16
CA ARG A 22 -6.36 8.24 -9.16
C ARG A 22 -5.79 8.35 -7.75
N LYS A 23 -6.60 8.74 -6.77
CA LYS A 23 -6.19 8.83 -5.37
C LYS A 23 -5.81 7.46 -4.82
N PHE A 24 -6.60 6.44 -5.15
CA PHE A 24 -6.33 5.07 -4.74
C PHE A 24 -5.01 4.56 -5.34
N ASP A 25 -4.81 4.73 -6.64
CA ASP A 25 -3.58 4.31 -7.32
C ASP A 25 -2.35 5.00 -6.73
N LEU A 26 -2.46 6.30 -6.43
CA LEU A 26 -1.40 7.06 -5.79
C LEU A 26 -1.13 6.54 -4.36
N TYR A 27 -2.17 6.27 -3.59
CA TYR A 27 -2.04 5.69 -2.25
C TYR A 27 -1.27 4.38 -2.28
N ILE A 28 -1.65 3.47 -3.19
CA ILE A 28 -0.99 2.16 -3.33
C ILE A 28 0.49 2.34 -3.70
N LYS A 29 0.77 3.23 -4.66
CA LYS A 29 2.15 3.49 -5.11
C LYS A 29 3.02 4.02 -3.98
N ILE A 30 2.53 5.03 -3.25
CA ILE A 30 3.25 5.62 -2.12
C ILE A 30 3.46 4.58 -1.03
N LYS A 31 2.43 3.81 -0.71
CA LYS A 31 2.50 2.77 0.32
C LYS A 31 3.53 1.71 -0.02
N LYS A 32 3.60 1.28 -1.28
CA LYS A 32 4.60 0.31 -1.74
C LYS A 32 6.03 0.85 -1.59
N ILE A 33 6.25 2.11 -1.96
CA ILE A 33 7.55 2.75 -1.82
C ILE A 33 7.97 2.82 -0.34
N GLU A 34 7.07 3.25 0.54
CA GLU A 34 7.34 3.31 1.97
C GLU A 34 7.70 1.93 2.54
N MET A 35 6.94 0.90 2.17
CA MET A 35 7.18 -0.47 2.63
C MET A 35 8.52 -1.02 2.12
N GLU A 36 8.88 -0.73 0.86
CA GLU A 36 10.18 -1.13 0.31
C GLU A 36 11.33 -0.47 1.06
N GLN A 37 11.21 0.82 1.39
CA GLN A 37 12.20 1.53 2.18
C GLN A 37 12.33 0.95 3.59
N ASP A 38 11.20 0.60 4.21
CA ASP A 38 11.20 -0.02 5.53
C ASP A 38 11.87 -1.40 5.51
N ILE A 39 11.69 -2.18 4.45
CA ILE A 39 12.37 -3.47 4.27
C ILE A 39 13.88 -3.27 4.17
N ILE A 40 14.33 -2.31 3.36
CA ILE A 40 15.75 -2.01 3.19
C ILE A 40 16.37 -1.59 4.53
N GLU A 41 15.70 -0.72 5.26
CA GLU A 41 16.15 -0.27 6.58
C GLU A 41 16.25 -1.44 7.56
N ALA A 42 15.24 -2.32 7.58
CA ALA A 42 15.26 -3.51 8.43
C ALA A 42 16.43 -4.44 8.06
N GLU A 43 16.70 -4.64 6.78
CA GLU A 43 17.86 -5.44 6.32
C GLU A 43 19.19 -4.87 6.80
N GLU A 44 19.37 -3.55 6.69
CA GLU A 44 20.57 -2.87 7.19
C GLU A 44 20.72 -3.03 8.70
N ASN A 45 19.62 -2.90 9.44
CA ASN A 45 19.62 -3.08 10.89
C ASN A 45 19.98 -4.51 11.28
N ILE A 46 19.50 -5.51 10.53
CA ILE A 46 19.87 -6.92 10.75
C ILE A 46 21.38 -7.11 10.54
N GLU A 47 21.92 -6.62 9.43
CA GLU A 47 23.34 -6.72 9.14
C GLU A 47 24.19 -6.09 10.23
N ASN A 48 23.85 -4.89 10.64
CA ASN A 48 24.59 -4.17 11.67
C ASN A 48 24.53 -4.90 13.01
N ALA A 49 23.36 -5.41 13.39
CA ALA A 49 23.17 -6.15 14.63
C ALA A 49 23.99 -7.45 14.62
N LEU A 50 24.02 -8.17 13.50
CA LEU A 50 24.84 -9.38 13.35
C LEU A 50 26.34 -9.08 13.48
N LYS A 51 26.80 -8.00 12.86
CA LYS A 51 28.23 -7.59 12.95
C LYS A 51 28.63 -7.25 14.38
N GLN A 52 27.72 -6.71 15.17
CA GLN A 52 27.95 -6.36 16.57
C GLN A 52 27.71 -7.52 17.54
N GLY A 53 27.25 -8.66 17.05
CA GLY A 53 26.90 -9.79 17.90
C GLY A 53 25.59 -9.61 18.67
N CYS A 54 24.77 -8.64 18.29
CA CYS A 54 23.48 -8.36 18.92
C CYS A 54 22.37 -9.22 18.30
N PHE A 55 22.39 -10.51 18.59
CA PHE A 55 21.53 -11.50 17.93
C PHE A 55 20.04 -11.27 18.22
N GLU A 56 19.69 -10.82 19.41
CA GLU A 56 18.31 -10.51 19.74
C GLU A 56 17.76 -9.38 18.90
N ASN A 57 18.54 -8.32 18.73
CA ASN A 57 18.16 -7.20 17.86
C ASN A 57 18.04 -7.64 16.40
N ALA A 58 18.95 -8.48 15.92
CA ALA A 58 18.88 -9.03 14.58
C ALA A 58 17.58 -9.83 14.37
N PHE A 59 17.21 -10.65 15.35
CA PHE A 59 15.99 -11.44 15.31
C PHE A 59 14.73 -10.56 15.29
N ILE A 60 14.67 -9.53 16.15
CA ILE A 60 13.56 -8.59 16.20
C ILE A 60 13.39 -7.88 14.86
N ASN A 61 14.48 -7.40 14.27
CA ASN A 61 14.45 -6.73 12.97
C ASN A 61 14.06 -7.68 11.84
N PHE A 62 14.48 -8.94 11.91
CA PHE A 62 14.08 -9.97 10.96
C PHE A 62 12.56 -10.22 11.01
N ARG A 63 12.00 -10.31 12.20
CA ARG A 63 10.55 -10.44 12.40
C ARG A 63 9.80 -9.25 11.81
N THR A 64 10.29 -8.04 12.08
CA THR A 64 9.72 -6.80 11.53
C THR A 64 9.74 -6.80 10.01
N MET A 65 10.87 -7.18 9.43
CA MET A 65 11.02 -7.29 7.97
C MET A 65 9.99 -8.26 7.36
N ASN A 66 9.81 -9.42 7.97
CA ASN A 66 8.85 -10.42 7.49
C ASN A 66 7.40 -9.91 7.58
N ARG A 67 7.06 -9.19 8.63
CA ARG A 67 5.74 -8.57 8.78
C ARG A 67 5.49 -7.54 7.67
N ILE A 68 6.49 -6.75 7.32
CA ILE A 68 6.39 -5.77 6.24
C ILE A 68 6.19 -6.49 4.90
N LYS A 69 6.95 -7.56 4.64
CA LYS A 69 6.82 -8.35 3.41
C LYS A 69 5.43 -8.99 3.29
N GLU A 70 4.89 -9.53 4.37
CA GLU A 70 3.52 -10.05 4.41
C GLU A 70 2.50 -8.94 4.14
N GLY A 71 2.70 -7.77 4.76
CA GLY A 71 1.85 -6.61 4.52
C GLY A 71 1.88 -6.15 3.07
N PHE A 72 3.03 -6.25 2.41
CA PHE A 72 3.17 -5.92 0.99
C PHE A 72 2.33 -6.86 0.12
N GLU A 73 2.34 -8.16 0.42
CA GLU A 73 1.50 -9.15 -0.27
C GLU A 73 0.00 -8.86 -0.05
N TYR A 74 -0.39 -8.50 1.16
CA TYR A 74 -1.76 -8.10 1.47
C TYR A 74 -2.17 -6.83 0.74
N LEU A 75 -1.25 -5.89 0.58
CA LEU A 75 -1.51 -4.67 -0.17
C LEU A 75 -1.81 -4.98 -1.65
N ASP A 76 -1.06 -5.90 -2.26
CA ASP A 76 -1.32 -6.36 -3.62
C ASP A 76 -2.70 -7.02 -3.74
N LYS A 77 -3.07 -7.83 -2.77
CA LYS A 77 -4.40 -8.46 -2.72
C LYS A 77 -5.50 -7.43 -2.57
N PHE A 78 -5.27 -6.43 -1.74
CA PHE A 78 -6.22 -5.33 -1.54
C PHE A 78 -6.41 -4.53 -2.81
N GLU A 79 -5.32 -4.21 -3.51
CA GLU A 79 -5.38 -3.52 -4.80
C GLU A 79 -6.22 -4.28 -5.82
N LYS A 80 -6.00 -5.58 -5.94
CA LYS A 80 -6.77 -6.44 -6.84
C LYS A 80 -8.26 -6.47 -6.45
N TYR A 81 -8.55 -6.61 -5.17
CA TYR A 81 -9.92 -6.64 -4.67
C TYR A 81 -10.67 -5.37 -5.03
N VAL A 82 -10.07 -4.21 -4.81
CA VAL A 82 -10.68 -2.91 -5.11
C VAL A 82 -10.92 -2.75 -6.61
N LYS A 83 -9.94 -3.13 -7.45
CA LYS A 83 -10.04 -3.01 -8.90
C LYS A 83 -11.06 -3.98 -9.50
N GLU A 84 -11.18 -5.19 -8.96
CA GLU A 84 -12.16 -6.17 -9.42
C GLU A 84 -13.60 -5.76 -9.08
N ASP A 85 -13.83 -5.22 -7.89
CA ASP A 85 -15.15 -4.76 -7.46
C ASP A 85 -15.67 -3.57 -8.26
N ARG A 86 -14.80 -2.88 -9.01
CA ARG A 86 -15.15 -1.70 -9.78
C ARG A 86 -15.40 -1.96 -11.26
N LYS A 87 -15.35 -3.18 -11.69
CA LYS A 87 -15.66 -3.55 -13.07
C LYS A 87 -17.15 -3.55 -13.35
#